data_072c710d01556a254914469a7b1e8116
#
_entry.id   072c710d01556a254914469a7b1e8116
#
_cell.length_a   1.000
_cell.length_b   1.000
_cell.length_c   1.000
_cell.angle_alpha   90.00
_cell.angle_beta   90.00
_cell.angle_gamma   90.00
#
_symmetry.space_group_name_H-M   'P 1'
#
loop_
_entity.id
_entity.type
_entity.pdbx_description
1 polymer ?
#
loop_
_entity_poly.entity_id
_entity_poly.type
_entity_poly.pdbx_seq_one_letter_code
_entity_poly.pdbx_strand_id
1 'polypeptide(L)'
;MNVSERIVAERLIQQLHAARVAGDLTGMCRAFADDGRFEILGASADKSIAIRANNLAEFRPWLAMLVKVFRISNYQLLSLTVEWPRAVAHWRADIYSKVTGVTVPTELADIVQLTEDCILTYTEFFAPR
;
A
#
# COMPACT_ATOMS: atom_id res chain seq x y z
N MET A 1 9.67 -12.53 -18.57
CA MET A 1 9.38 -11.11 -18.21
C MET A 1 10.47 -10.24 -18.81
N ASN A 2 10.12 -9.15 -19.42
CA ASN A 2 11.12 -8.22 -19.95
C ASN A 2 11.52 -7.17 -18.91
N VAL A 3 12.66 -6.51 -19.15
CA VAL A 3 13.24 -5.54 -18.24
C VAL A 3 12.32 -4.32 -18.05
N SER A 4 11.62 -3.88 -19.10
CA SER A 4 10.74 -2.71 -19.01
C SER A 4 9.52 -2.96 -18.11
N GLU A 5 8.99 -4.17 -18.09
CA GLU A 5 7.89 -4.54 -17.17
C GLU A 5 8.34 -4.46 -15.71
N ARG A 6 9.54 -4.94 -15.42
CA ARG A 6 10.12 -4.81 -14.07
C ARG A 6 10.32 -3.36 -13.67
N ILE A 7 10.83 -2.53 -14.56
CA ILE A 7 11.04 -1.10 -14.32
C ILE A 7 9.70 -0.40 -14.00
N VAL A 8 8.65 -0.71 -14.77
CA VAL A 8 7.31 -0.16 -14.49
C VAL A 8 6.81 -0.58 -13.12
N ALA A 9 6.94 -1.86 -12.77
CA ALA A 9 6.53 -2.37 -11.46
C ALA A 9 7.29 -1.67 -10.32
N GLU A 10 8.61 -1.58 -10.43
CA GLU A 10 9.44 -0.89 -9.43
C GLU A 10 9.03 0.56 -9.27
N ARG A 11 8.83 1.27 -10.38
CA ARG A 11 8.44 2.69 -10.37
C ARG A 11 7.11 2.90 -9.67
N LEU A 12 6.09 2.11 -10.00
CA LEU A 12 4.75 2.26 -9.43
C LEU A 12 4.73 1.93 -7.93
N ILE A 13 5.40 0.86 -7.51
CA ILE A 13 5.49 0.50 -6.11
C ILE A 13 6.28 1.55 -5.31
N GLN A 14 7.41 2.00 -5.83
CA GLN A 14 8.22 3.04 -5.17
C GLN A 14 7.45 4.36 -5.06
N GLN A 15 6.72 4.74 -6.10
CA GLN A 15 5.88 5.94 -6.08
C GLN A 15 4.82 5.85 -4.99
N LEU A 16 4.11 4.72 -4.91
CA LEU A 16 3.08 4.52 -3.90
C LEU A 16 3.66 4.54 -2.49
N HIS A 17 4.74 3.79 -2.25
CA HIS A 17 5.34 3.70 -0.93
C HIS A 17 5.95 5.02 -0.48
N ALA A 18 6.61 5.75 -1.37
CA ALA A 18 7.17 7.07 -1.05
C ALA A 18 6.07 8.06 -0.67
N ALA A 19 4.97 8.09 -1.41
CA ALA A 19 3.83 8.94 -1.09
C ALA A 19 3.20 8.57 0.25
N ARG A 20 3.08 7.27 0.52
CA ARG A 20 2.52 6.77 1.78
C ARG A 20 3.38 7.16 2.98
N VAL A 21 4.69 6.96 2.89
CA VAL A 21 5.63 7.35 3.96
C VAL A 21 5.61 8.85 4.20
N ALA A 22 5.51 9.64 3.13
CA ALA A 22 5.43 11.10 3.23
C ALA A 22 4.06 11.62 3.70
N GLY A 23 3.03 10.78 3.73
CA GLY A 23 1.68 11.23 4.03
C GLY A 23 1.07 12.06 2.92
N ASP A 24 1.46 11.80 1.67
CA ASP A 24 1.01 12.52 0.49
C ASP A 24 -0.20 11.82 -0.15
N LEU A 25 -1.40 12.23 0.25
CA LEU A 25 -2.65 11.64 -0.23
C LEU A 25 -2.78 11.73 -1.75
N THR A 26 -2.49 12.89 -2.32
CA THR A 26 -2.58 13.10 -3.76
C THR A 26 -1.61 12.19 -4.51
N GLY A 27 -0.37 12.08 -4.02
CA GLY A 27 0.63 11.17 -4.60
C GLY A 27 0.22 9.71 -4.52
N MET A 28 -0.39 9.28 -3.42
CA MET A 28 -0.94 7.92 -3.30
C MET A 28 -2.04 7.67 -4.32
N CYS A 29 -2.99 8.59 -4.44
CA CYS A 29 -4.11 8.44 -5.37
C CYS A 29 -3.66 8.40 -6.83
N ARG A 30 -2.58 9.10 -7.19
CA ARG A 30 -2.03 9.08 -8.55
C ARG A 30 -1.49 7.72 -8.96
N ALA A 31 -1.12 6.88 -8.01
CA ALA A 31 -0.62 5.54 -8.30
C ALA A 31 -1.72 4.57 -8.73
N PHE A 32 -2.98 4.85 -8.43
CA PHE A 32 -4.11 3.95 -8.62
C PHE A 32 -4.95 4.30 -9.84
N ALA A 33 -5.50 3.26 -10.49
CA ALA A 33 -6.51 3.43 -11.52
C ALA A 33 -7.83 3.92 -10.89
N ASP A 34 -8.57 4.77 -11.59
CA ASP A 34 -9.86 5.29 -11.11
C ASP A 34 -10.90 4.17 -10.89
N ASP A 35 -10.90 3.18 -11.78
CA ASP A 35 -11.83 2.06 -11.79
C ASP A 35 -11.25 0.77 -11.17
N GLY A 36 -10.17 0.89 -10.43
CA GLY A 36 -9.52 -0.23 -9.79
C GLY A 36 -10.28 -0.79 -8.60
N ARG A 37 -9.79 -1.90 -8.07
CA ARG A 37 -10.32 -2.53 -6.86
C ARG A 37 -9.23 -2.59 -5.80
N PHE A 38 -9.57 -2.18 -4.58
CA PHE A 38 -8.60 -1.97 -3.54
C PHE A 38 -9.06 -2.59 -2.22
N GLU A 39 -8.13 -3.25 -1.53
CA GLU A 39 -8.40 -3.88 -0.24
C GLU A 39 -7.25 -3.65 0.72
N ILE A 40 -7.58 -3.47 1.99
CA ILE A 40 -6.61 -3.52 3.09
C ILE A 40 -7.13 -4.52 4.09
N LEU A 41 -6.37 -5.58 4.31
CA LEU A 41 -6.75 -6.71 5.16
C LEU A 41 -5.65 -6.91 6.21
N GLY A 42 -6.03 -7.07 7.47
CA GLY A 42 -5.01 -7.28 8.46
C GLY A 42 -5.56 -7.60 9.83
N ALA A 43 -4.63 -7.68 10.76
CA ALA A 43 -4.93 -7.91 12.16
C ALA A 43 -4.16 -6.92 13.02
N SER A 44 -4.82 -6.43 14.06
CA SER A 44 -4.22 -5.61 15.10
C SER A 44 -4.71 -6.13 16.43
N ALA A 45 -3.78 -6.62 17.27
CA ALA A 45 -4.09 -7.29 18.53
C ALA A 45 -5.08 -8.46 18.29
N ASP A 46 -6.32 -8.36 18.79
CA ASP A 46 -7.34 -9.39 18.69
C ASP A 46 -8.41 -9.07 17.64
N LYS A 47 -8.20 -8.03 16.81
CA LYS A 47 -9.18 -7.58 15.82
C LYS A 47 -8.70 -7.81 14.42
N SER A 48 -9.58 -8.33 13.55
CA SER A 48 -9.37 -8.33 12.12
C SER A 48 -9.90 -7.05 11.50
N ILE A 49 -9.21 -6.56 10.48
CA ILE A 49 -9.55 -5.33 9.76
C ILE A 49 -9.72 -5.68 8.29
N ALA A 50 -10.83 -5.22 7.71
CA ALA A 50 -11.07 -5.39 6.29
C ALA A 50 -11.67 -4.11 5.71
N ILE A 51 -10.94 -3.49 4.79
CA ILE A 51 -11.37 -2.33 4.01
C ILE A 51 -11.44 -2.77 2.57
N ARG A 52 -12.59 -2.56 1.92
CA ARG A 52 -12.78 -2.89 0.50
C ARG A 52 -13.39 -1.72 -0.23
N ALA A 53 -12.88 -1.45 -1.41
CA ALA A 53 -13.36 -0.38 -2.28
C ALA A 53 -13.42 -0.86 -3.73
N ASN A 54 -14.49 -0.53 -4.44
CA ASN A 54 -14.72 -0.96 -5.81
C ASN A 54 -14.21 0.04 -6.86
N ASN A 55 -13.70 1.18 -6.41
CA ASN A 55 -13.10 2.20 -7.26
C ASN A 55 -12.30 3.18 -6.38
N LEU A 56 -11.57 4.08 -7.02
CA LEU A 56 -10.73 5.02 -6.29
C LEU A 56 -11.56 6.04 -5.48
N ALA A 57 -12.73 6.44 -5.97
CA ALA A 57 -13.59 7.38 -5.25
C ALA A 57 -14.03 6.80 -3.89
N GLU A 58 -14.29 5.49 -3.81
CA GLU A 58 -14.60 4.81 -2.55
C GLU A 58 -13.35 4.61 -1.68
N PHE A 59 -12.19 4.41 -2.30
CA PHE A 59 -10.94 4.15 -1.57
C PHE A 59 -10.32 5.41 -0.98
N ARG A 60 -10.49 6.55 -1.64
CA ARG A 60 -9.86 7.82 -1.24
C ARG A 60 -10.13 8.21 0.22
N PRO A 61 -11.37 8.13 0.75
CA PRO A 61 -11.62 8.45 2.15
C PRO A 61 -10.84 7.56 3.12
N TRP A 62 -10.64 6.29 2.80
CA TRP A 62 -9.83 5.38 3.61
C TRP A 62 -8.36 5.76 3.57
N LEU A 63 -7.82 6.11 2.41
CA LEU A 63 -6.45 6.61 2.28
C LEU A 63 -6.26 7.91 3.06
N ALA A 64 -7.22 8.82 3.00
CA ALA A 64 -7.19 10.07 3.75
C ALA A 64 -7.15 9.81 5.26
N MET A 65 -7.92 8.85 5.74
CA MET A 65 -7.90 8.43 7.14
C MET A 65 -6.55 7.84 7.53
N LEU A 66 -5.97 6.98 6.69
CA LEU A 66 -4.66 6.40 6.97
C LEU A 66 -3.58 7.48 7.11
N VAL A 67 -3.57 8.45 6.20
CA VAL A 67 -2.61 9.56 6.23
C VAL A 67 -2.81 10.43 7.47
N LYS A 68 -4.07 10.67 7.85
CA LYS A 68 -4.41 11.52 9.00
C LYS A 68 -4.05 10.87 10.32
N VAL A 69 -4.28 9.57 10.46
CA VAL A 69 -4.18 8.85 11.73
C VAL A 69 -2.81 8.24 11.97
N PHE A 70 -2.13 7.80 10.91
CA PHE A 70 -0.90 7.03 11.05
C PHE A 70 0.32 7.76 10.48
N ARG A 71 1.45 7.55 11.14
CA ARG A 71 2.76 7.98 10.65
C ARG A 71 3.65 6.76 10.45
N ILE A 72 4.30 6.71 9.30
CA ILE A 72 5.18 5.61 8.92
C ILE A 72 6.63 6.06 9.08
N SER A 73 7.42 5.26 9.79
CA SER A 73 8.86 5.46 9.95
C SER A 73 9.61 4.15 9.77
N ASN A 74 10.93 4.22 9.60
CA ASN A 74 11.78 3.06 9.43
C ASN A 74 11.31 2.11 8.33
N TYR A 75 10.87 2.71 7.21
CA TYR A 75 10.40 1.97 6.04
C TYR A 75 11.54 1.18 5.41
N GLN A 76 11.25 -0.09 5.07
CA GLN A 76 12.19 -0.95 4.37
C GLN A 76 11.44 -1.86 3.40
N LEU A 77 11.74 -1.73 2.11
CA LEU A 77 11.28 -2.69 1.11
C LEU A 77 12.21 -3.90 1.16
N LEU A 78 11.67 -5.07 1.52
CA LEU A 78 12.44 -6.29 1.69
C LEU A 78 12.58 -7.06 0.39
N SER A 79 11.52 -7.13 -0.40
CA SER A 79 11.55 -7.79 -1.70
C SER A 79 10.43 -7.28 -2.60
N LEU A 80 10.68 -7.34 -3.90
CA LEU A 80 9.69 -7.09 -4.93
C LEU A 80 9.77 -8.23 -5.95
N THR A 81 8.72 -9.03 -5.99
CA THR A 81 8.58 -10.13 -6.95
C THR A 81 7.61 -9.69 -8.04
N VAL A 82 8.03 -9.82 -9.29
CA VAL A 82 7.24 -9.39 -10.44
C VAL A 82 6.99 -10.56 -11.36
N GLU A 83 5.72 -10.82 -11.62
CA GLU A 83 5.23 -11.72 -12.65
C GLU A 83 4.13 -10.96 -13.40
N TRP A 84 4.57 -10.19 -14.39
CA TRP A 84 3.73 -9.22 -15.09
C TRP A 84 2.42 -9.85 -15.61
N PRO A 85 1.25 -9.22 -15.39
CA PRO A 85 1.04 -7.87 -14.82
C PRO A 85 0.92 -7.82 -13.30
N ARG A 86 1.34 -8.85 -12.58
CA ARG A 86 1.26 -8.92 -11.13
C ARG A 86 2.59 -8.66 -10.46
N ALA A 87 2.53 -8.15 -9.24
CA ALA A 87 3.70 -7.99 -8.40
C ALA A 87 3.32 -8.16 -6.93
N VAL A 88 4.31 -8.57 -6.14
CA VAL A 88 4.19 -8.64 -4.68
C VAL A 88 5.33 -7.85 -4.06
N ALA A 89 4.99 -6.87 -3.26
CA ALA A 89 5.96 -6.08 -2.50
C ALA A 89 5.87 -6.47 -1.02
N HIS A 90 6.96 -6.98 -0.48
CA HIS A 90 7.09 -7.32 0.94
C HIS A 90 7.90 -6.23 1.62
N TRP A 91 7.35 -5.60 2.66
CA TRP A 91 7.98 -4.48 3.32
C TRP A 91 7.68 -4.43 4.81
N ARG A 92 8.44 -3.62 5.51
CA ARG A 92 8.31 -3.37 6.95
C ARG A 92 8.30 -1.90 7.23
N ALA A 93 7.65 -1.55 8.31
CA ALA A 93 7.70 -0.18 8.83
C ALA A 93 7.27 -0.17 10.29
N ASP A 94 7.63 0.91 10.98
CA ASP A 94 7.05 1.25 12.27
C ASP A 94 5.88 2.18 12.02
N ILE A 95 4.70 1.83 12.54
CA ILE A 95 3.48 2.60 12.32
C ILE A 95 3.02 3.19 13.65
N TYR A 96 3.08 4.52 13.72
CA TYR A 96 2.58 5.29 14.87
C TYR A 96 1.12 5.63 14.65
N SER A 97 0.26 5.36 15.66
CA SER A 97 -1.14 5.76 15.65
C SER A 97 -1.34 7.00 16.51
N LYS A 98 -1.89 8.05 15.92
CA LYS A 98 -2.27 9.26 16.67
C LYS A 98 -3.43 9.01 17.62
N VAL A 99 -4.22 7.96 17.38
CA VAL A 99 -5.37 7.60 18.23
C VAL A 99 -4.88 6.93 19.51
N THR A 100 -3.98 5.97 19.41
CA THR A 100 -3.49 5.20 20.57
C THR A 100 -2.22 5.77 21.20
N GLY A 101 -1.45 6.57 20.45
CA GLY A 101 -0.14 7.05 20.86
C GLY A 101 0.94 5.96 20.86
N VAL A 102 0.69 4.83 20.23
CA VAL A 102 1.59 3.66 20.22
C VAL A 102 2.18 3.47 18.84
N THR A 103 3.47 3.11 18.80
CA THR A 103 4.16 2.70 17.59
C THR A 103 4.22 1.18 17.54
N VAL A 104 3.73 0.60 16.45
CA VAL A 104 3.71 -0.85 16.25
C VAL A 104 4.64 -1.22 15.08
N PRO A 105 5.70 -2.01 15.34
CA PRO A 105 6.47 -2.60 14.26
C PRO A 105 5.57 -3.52 13.43
N THR A 106 5.51 -3.29 12.13
CA THR A 106 4.51 -3.91 11.26
C THR A 106 5.16 -4.57 10.04
N GLU A 107 4.66 -5.74 9.69
CA GLU A 107 5.02 -6.45 8.47
C GLU A 107 3.88 -6.28 7.46
N LEU A 108 4.21 -5.97 6.21
CA LEU A 108 3.22 -5.70 5.18
C LEU A 108 3.57 -6.41 3.87
N ALA A 109 2.54 -6.82 3.16
CA ALA A 109 2.68 -7.36 1.81
C ALA A 109 1.59 -6.76 0.93
N ASP A 110 2.01 -6.16 -0.18
CA ASP A 110 1.10 -5.60 -1.18
C ASP A 110 1.07 -6.52 -2.38
N ILE A 111 -0.10 -7.04 -2.71
CA ILE A 111 -0.34 -7.85 -3.90
C ILE A 111 -1.08 -6.95 -4.90
N VAL A 112 -0.47 -6.75 -6.07
CA VAL A 112 -0.99 -5.78 -7.04
C VAL A 112 -1.12 -6.39 -8.43
N GLN A 113 -2.07 -5.86 -9.20
CA GLN A 113 -2.10 -6.01 -10.64
C GLN A 113 -1.88 -4.64 -11.27
N LEU A 114 -1.00 -4.59 -12.26
CA LEU A 114 -0.49 -3.35 -12.82
C LEU A 114 -0.94 -3.16 -14.27
N THR A 115 -1.03 -1.92 -14.68
CA THR A 115 -0.96 -1.50 -16.08
C THR A 115 0.35 -0.76 -16.27
N GLU A 116 0.64 -0.29 -17.49
CA GLU A 116 1.86 0.50 -17.73
C GLU A 116 1.86 1.83 -16.96
N ASP A 117 0.67 2.33 -16.58
CA ASP A 117 0.52 3.67 -16.02
C ASP A 117 0.14 3.68 -14.55
N CYS A 118 -0.47 2.61 -14.03
CA CYS A 118 -1.05 2.64 -12.68
C CYS A 118 -1.29 1.25 -12.10
N ILE A 119 -1.71 1.23 -10.85
CA ILE A 119 -2.10 0.03 -10.11
C ILE A 119 -3.60 -0.17 -10.29
N LEU A 120 -3.99 -1.28 -10.91
CA LEU A 120 -5.38 -1.61 -11.20
C LEU A 120 -6.06 -2.32 -10.03
N THR A 121 -5.38 -3.26 -9.39
CA THR A 121 -5.86 -3.92 -8.17
C THR A 121 -4.78 -3.85 -7.11
N TYR A 122 -5.22 -3.72 -5.86
CA TYR A 122 -4.32 -3.58 -4.72
C TYR A 122 -4.92 -4.31 -3.54
N THR A 123 -4.15 -5.24 -2.98
CA THR A 123 -4.51 -5.89 -1.72
C THR A 123 -3.32 -5.80 -0.78
N GLU A 124 -3.48 -5.07 0.32
CA GLU A 124 -2.47 -4.97 1.35
C GLU A 124 -2.82 -5.89 2.50
N PHE A 125 -1.86 -6.73 2.89
CA PHE A 125 -1.92 -7.48 4.13
C PHE A 125 -0.96 -6.88 5.13
N PHE A 126 -1.39 -6.73 6.37
CA PHE A 126 -0.52 -6.25 7.44
C PHE A 126 -0.74 -7.01 8.73
N ALA A 127 0.35 -7.13 9.50
CA ALA A 127 0.33 -7.74 10.82
C ALA A 127 1.42 -7.13 11.70
N PRO A 128 1.21 -7.06 13.02
CA PRO A 128 2.27 -6.70 13.96
C PRO A 128 3.44 -7.69 13.86
N ARG A 129 4.63 -7.17 14.01
CA ARG A 129 5.85 -7.99 14.13
C ARG A 129 6.13 -8.35 15.56
#